data_f96e8fd34293d0e58603ae4d64f6b73b
#
_entry.id   f96e8fd34293d0e58603ae4d64f6b73b
#
_cell.length_a   1.000
_cell.length_b   1.000
_cell.length_c   1.000
_cell.angle_alpha   90.00
_cell.angle_beta   90.00
_cell.angle_gamma   90.00
#
_symmetry.space_group_name_H-M   'P 1'
#
loop_
_entity.id
_entity.type
_entity.pdbx_description
1 polymer ?
#
loop_
_entity_poly.entity_id
_entity_poly.type
_entity_poly.pdbx_seq_one_letter_code
_entity_poly.pdbx_strand_id
1 'polypeptide(L)'
;MLNLLYCFDSNYNFQAFTSIFSFLERSSEKINLNIIHKDTSKKDIFPENILKHTNLNELNIYRFDRKFQTFPKVENSHVSEATYYRLFFNDYIKNIEDFESVTYVDCDMICLQDPSFEIIENSKNLVESEYVLAARKEKFETIEMEKIIKNLNLSSSKYMNAGLLIIDVNKWINENLTQKLCEKLLQIENNIVYWDQDVFNAYLDGAFYELPESLNYYTNLEDNLIVSKEVKIVHYYGNKKPWTTKGIFNKKSTYYQDMFRELGLGNYHITHKRRRDSVRHFIRGIFNLNIIYLKKPVSFLIDFLISLSKKPNII
;
A
#
# COMPACT_ATOMS: atom_id res chain seq x y z
N MET A 1 19.36 2.11 8.73
CA MET A 1 18.07 2.73 9.17
C MET A 1 17.19 2.94 7.95
N LEU A 2 15.88 2.67 8.04
CA LEU A 2 14.94 2.82 6.93
C LEU A 2 14.06 4.07 7.12
N ASN A 3 13.83 4.83 6.05
CA ASN A 3 12.88 5.95 6.03
C ASN A 3 11.63 5.50 5.28
N LEU A 4 10.58 5.11 6.00
CA LEU A 4 9.32 4.68 5.41
C LEU A 4 8.33 5.84 5.30
N LEU A 5 7.59 5.86 4.19
CA LEU A 5 6.52 6.80 3.92
C LEU A 5 5.21 6.04 3.71
N TYR A 6 4.15 6.47 4.39
CA TYR A 6 2.77 6.03 4.16
C TYR A 6 1.85 7.22 3.92
N CYS A 7 0.87 7.02 3.04
CA CYS A 7 -0.15 8.03 2.75
C CYS A 7 -1.53 7.38 2.88
N PHE A 8 -2.38 7.87 3.81
CA PHE A 8 -3.71 7.29 4.02
C PHE A 8 -4.70 8.27 4.68
N ASP A 9 -5.95 7.87 4.72
CA ASP A 9 -7.03 8.55 5.44
C ASP A 9 -7.56 7.68 6.59
N SER A 10 -8.49 8.21 7.39
CA SER A 10 -9.05 7.51 8.55
C SER A 10 -9.75 6.19 8.22
N ASN A 11 -10.18 5.97 6.98
CA ASN A 11 -10.80 4.70 6.55
C ASN A 11 -9.76 3.57 6.42
N TYR A 12 -8.50 3.93 6.21
CA TYR A 12 -7.38 3.00 6.06
C TYR A 12 -6.49 2.86 7.31
N ASN A 13 -6.87 3.45 8.44
CA ASN A 13 -6.07 3.39 9.67
C ASN A 13 -5.71 1.96 10.06
N PHE A 14 -6.65 1.03 10.08
CA PHE A 14 -6.40 -0.36 10.48
C PHE A 14 -5.45 -1.08 9.53
N GLN A 15 -5.60 -0.84 8.23
CA GLN A 15 -4.74 -1.40 7.20
C GLN A 15 -3.32 -0.86 7.34
N ALA A 16 -3.18 0.46 7.42
CA ALA A 16 -1.90 1.13 7.59
C ALA A 16 -1.19 0.68 8.88
N PHE A 17 -1.88 0.65 10.01
CA PHE A 17 -1.28 0.23 11.28
C PHE A 17 -0.82 -1.24 11.24
N THR A 18 -1.58 -2.11 10.58
CA THR A 18 -1.20 -3.53 10.43
C THR A 18 0.02 -3.68 9.53
N SER A 19 0.06 -2.94 8.42
CA SER A 19 1.21 -2.89 7.53
C SER A 19 2.46 -2.38 8.26
N ILE A 20 2.38 -1.20 8.87
CA ILE A 20 3.46 -0.57 9.64
C ILE A 20 4.00 -1.51 10.72
N PHE A 21 3.10 -2.12 11.49
CA PHE A 21 3.48 -3.04 12.54
C PHE A 21 4.24 -4.25 12.00
N SER A 22 3.83 -4.78 10.84
CA SER A 22 4.55 -5.88 10.19
C SER A 22 5.98 -5.53 9.80
N PHE A 23 6.24 -4.28 9.37
CA PHE A 23 7.59 -3.80 9.09
C PHE A 23 8.41 -3.62 10.37
N LEU A 24 7.82 -3.06 11.41
CA LEU A 24 8.49 -2.89 12.70
C LEU A 24 8.89 -4.25 13.32
N GLU A 25 8.01 -5.26 13.26
CA GLU A 25 8.25 -6.60 13.79
C GLU A 25 9.32 -7.38 13.01
N ARG A 26 9.47 -7.12 11.71
CA ARG A 26 10.35 -7.92 10.84
C ARG A 26 11.68 -7.26 10.52
N SER A 27 11.78 -5.93 10.60
CA SER A 27 12.99 -5.20 10.27
C SER A 27 14.11 -5.43 11.29
N SER A 28 15.30 -5.72 10.82
CA SER A 28 16.53 -5.68 11.64
C SER A 28 17.04 -4.24 11.84
N GLU A 29 16.52 -3.30 11.06
CA GLU A 29 16.91 -1.89 11.12
C GLU A 29 15.87 -1.04 11.85
N LYS A 30 16.34 0.05 12.46
CA LYS A 30 15.44 1.09 12.98
C LYS A 30 14.70 1.79 11.85
N ILE A 31 13.46 2.19 12.11
CA ILE A 31 12.56 2.79 11.14
C ILE A 31 12.22 4.22 11.57
N ASN A 32 12.48 5.19 10.69
CA ASN A 32 11.84 6.50 10.69
C ASN A 32 10.54 6.39 9.91
N LEU A 33 9.42 6.64 10.57
CA LEU A 33 8.10 6.52 9.99
C LEU A 33 7.53 7.90 9.68
N ASN A 34 7.34 8.21 8.41
CA ASN A 34 6.74 9.44 7.93
C ASN A 34 5.35 9.15 7.38
N ILE A 35 4.34 9.86 7.88
CA ILE A 35 2.94 9.66 7.51
C ILE A 35 2.37 10.95 6.95
N ILE A 36 1.80 10.89 5.75
CA ILE A 36 0.95 11.98 5.25
C ILE A 36 -0.50 11.51 5.37
N HIS A 37 -1.22 12.09 6.33
CA HIS A 37 -2.58 11.68 6.67
C HIS A 37 -3.59 12.75 6.27
N LYS A 38 -4.75 12.33 5.73
CA LYS A 38 -5.79 13.25 5.29
C LYS A 38 -6.37 14.08 6.44
N ASP A 39 -6.63 13.46 7.58
CA ASP A 39 -7.53 14.02 8.60
C ASP A 39 -6.80 14.57 9.81
N THR A 40 -5.58 14.10 10.12
CA THR A 40 -4.88 14.43 11.37
C THR A 40 -3.36 14.50 11.22
N SER A 41 -2.73 15.24 12.16
CA SER A 41 -1.28 15.22 12.41
C SER A 41 -0.94 14.70 13.82
N LYS A 42 -1.91 14.09 14.52
CA LYS A 42 -1.76 13.66 15.91
C LYS A 42 -1.32 12.21 16.00
N LYS A 43 -0.37 11.94 16.90
CA LYS A 43 0.14 10.59 17.17
C LYS A 43 -0.84 9.71 17.95
N ASP A 44 -1.84 10.30 18.62
CA ASP A 44 -2.82 9.62 19.46
C ASP A 44 -3.73 8.64 18.71
N ILE A 45 -3.80 8.73 17.38
CA ILE A 45 -4.51 7.74 16.56
C ILE A 45 -3.78 6.41 16.47
N PHE A 46 -2.46 6.38 16.75
CA PHE A 46 -1.64 5.18 16.59
C PHE A 46 -1.75 4.26 17.82
N PRO A 47 -1.81 2.93 17.59
CA PRO A 47 -1.79 1.95 18.67
C PRO A 47 -0.51 2.03 19.51
N GLU A 48 -0.65 1.79 20.80
CA GLU A 48 0.48 1.86 21.75
C GLU A 48 1.61 0.90 21.39
N ASN A 49 1.28 -0.28 20.83
CA ASN A 49 2.25 -1.26 20.36
C ASN A 49 3.13 -0.74 19.22
N ILE A 50 2.63 0.17 18.39
CA ILE A 50 3.45 0.87 17.39
C ILE A 50 4.30 1.95 18.07
N LEU A 51 3.67 2.81 18.89
CA LEU A 51 4.35 3.95 19.51
C LEU A 51 5.50 3.55 20.44
N LYS A 52 5.42 2.38 21.08
CA LYS A 52 6.44 1.83 21.97
C LYS A 52 7.34 0.77 21.33
N HIS A 53 7.19 0.54 20.03
CA HIS A 53 7.95 -0.51 19.37
C HIS A 53 9.45 -0.21 19.38
N THR A 54 10.26 -1.21 19.70
CA THR A 54 11.73 -1.02 19.80
C THR A 54 12.38 -0.59 18.50
N ASN A 55 11.85 -1.02 17.35
CA ASN A 55 12.37 -0.67 16.03
C ASN A 55 11.85 0.68 15.48
N LEU A 56 10.86 1.30 16.14
CA LEU A 56 10.47 2.66 15.81
C LEU A 56 11.52 3.64 16.34
N ASN A 57 12.21 4.34 15.44
CA ASN A 57 13.14 5.40 15.81
C ASN A 57 12.40 6.73 15.93
N GLU A 58 11.67 7.11 14.90
CA GLU A 58 10.92 8.37 14.86
C GLU A 58 9.57 8.16 14.18
N LEU A 59 8.54 8.88 14.65
CA LEU A 59 7.22 8.96 14.03
C LEU A 59 6.87 10.41 13.76
N ASN A 60 6.73 10.76 12.50
CA ASN A 60 6.29 12.06 12.01
C ASN A 60 4.95 11.92 11.28
N ILE A 61 3.98 12.75 11.64
CA ILE A 61 2.65 12.75 11.03
C ILE A 61 2.37 14.16 10.52
N TYR A 62 2.09 14.24 9.24
CA TYR A 62 1.78 15.47 8.52
C TYR A 62 0.33 15.39 8.04
N ARG A 63 -0.47 16.44 8.34
CA ARG A 63 -1.80 16.53 7.79
C ARG A 63 -1.71 17.09 6.37
N PHE A 64 -2.33 16.40 5.41
CA PHE A 64 -2.43 16.90 4.05
C PHE A 64 -3.38 18.10 4.01
N ASP A 65 -2.90 19.28 3.62
CA ASP A 65 -3.62 20.56 3.72
C ASP A 65 -3.71 21.35 2.40
N ARG A 66 -3.38 20.74 1.26
CA ARG A 66 -3.49 21.37 -0.06
C ARG A 66 -4.96 21.56 -0.46
N LYS A 67 -5.57 22.63 0.03
CA LYS A 67 -7.00 22.93 -0.10
C LYS A 67 -7.50 23.16 -1.54
N PHE A 68 -6.61 23.51 -2.45
CA PHE A 68 -6.96 23.86 -3.84
C PHE A 68 -6.64 22.73 -4.84
N GLN A 69 -6.12 21.62 -4.37
CA GLN A 69 -5.81 20.48 -5.25
C GLN A 69 -6.99 19.51 -5.28
N THR A 70 -7.62 19.41 -6.44
CA THR A 70 -8.61 18.35 -6.71
C THR A 70 -7.91 17.20 -7.43
N PHE A 71 -8.17 15.99 -6.97
CA PHE A 71 -7.63 14.78 -7.61
C PHE A 71 -8.71 14.07 -8.39
N PRO A 72 -8.38 13.51 -9.57
CA PRO A 72 -9.28 12.64 -10.31
C PRO A 72 -9.76 11.47 -9.45
N LYS A 73 -11.03 11.10 -9.59
CA LYS A 73 -11.61 9.96 -8.89
C LYS A 73 -11.88 8.85 -9.88
N VAL A 74 -11.38 7.66 -9.60
CA VAL A 74 -11.71 6.47 -10.39
C VAL A 74 -13.00 5.87 -9.82
N GLU A 75 -14.04 5.82 -10.63
CA GLU A 75 -15.35 5.29 -10.23
C GLU A 75 -15.24 3.83 -9.78
N ASN A 76 -16.06 3.46 -8.76
CA ASN A 76 -16.11 2.11 -8.20
C ASN A 76 -14.80 1.57 -7.62
N SER A 77 -13.79 2.40 -7.44
CA SER A 77 -12.54 2.02 -6.79
C SER A 77 -12.69 1.95 -5.27
N HIS A 78 -11.84 1.14 -4.64
CA HIS A 78 -11.65 1.07 -3.19
C HIS A 78 -10.46 1.94 -2.72
N VAL A 79 -9.76 2.58 -3.64
CA VAL A 79 -8.61 3.44 -3.36
C VAL A 79 -9.09 4.83 -3.02
N SER A 80 -8.48 5.45 -2.02
CA SER A 80 -8.79 6.83 -1.63
C SER A 80 -7.86 7.83 -2.32
N GLU A 81 -8.24 9.11 -2.34
CA GLU A 81 -7.38 10.17 -2.90
C GLU A 81 -6.01 10.30 -2.19
N ALA A 82 -5.87 9.70 -1.00
CA ALA A 82 -4.61 9.73 -0.25
C ALA A 82 -3.46 9.06 -0.99
N THR A 83 -3.74 8.25 -2.00
CA THR A 83 -2.71 7.69 -2.89
C THR A 83 -1.92 8.78 -3.62
N TYR A 84 -2.55 9.91 -3.97
CA TYR A 84 -1.85 11.03 -4.62
C TYR A 84 -0.95 11.83 -3.67
N TYR A 85 -1.08 11.68 -2.35
CA TYR A 85 -0.32 12.49 -1.39
C TYR A 85 1.18 12.22 -1.45
N ARG A 86 1.58 11.02 -1.88
CA ARG A 86 2.99 10.67 -2.09
C ARG A 86 3.69 11.52 -3.15
N LEU A 87 2.95 12.14 -4.07
CA LEU A 87 3.51 13.07 -5.06
C LEU A 87 4.11 14.34 -4.41
N PHE A 88 3.74 14.61 -3.17
CA PHE A 88 4.08 15.83 -2.43
C PHE A 88 4.93 15.57 -1.18
N PHE A 89 5.49 14.38 -1.02
CA PHE A 89 6.19 13.98 0.20
C PHE A 89 7.31 14.94 0.59
N ASN A 90 8.03 15.46 -0.41
CA ASN A 90 9.12 16.41 -0.22
C ASN A 90 8.68 17.77 0.34
N ASP A 91 7.40 18.14 0.20
CA ASP A 91 6.87 19.38 0.75
C ASP A 91 6.42 19.25 2.21
N TYR A 92 6.28 18.01 2.70
CA TYR A 92 5.79 17.70 4.05
C TYR A 92 6.90 17.22 4.99
N ILE A 93 7.79 16.35 4.52
CA ILE A 93 8.82 15.76 5.38
C ILE A 93 9.86 16.83 5.71
N LYS A 94 10.03 17.11 7.01
CA LYS A 94 11.03 18.07 7.48
C LYS A 94 12.44 17.54 7.26
N ASN A 95 13.34 18.43 6.86
CA ASN A 95 14.75 18.10 6.57
C ASN A 95 14.86 16.93 5.60
N ILE A 96 13.98 16.90 4.60
CA ILE A 96 13.94 15.83 3.59
C ILE A 96 15.29 15.72 2.84
N GLU A 97 16.01 16.82 2.70
CA GLU A 97 17.33 16.91 2.08
C GLU A 97 18.41 16.11 2.82
N ASP A 98 18.20 15.78 4.11
CA ASP A 98 19.09 14.91 4.88
C ASP A 98 18.88 13.42 4.55
N PHE A 99 17.85 13.08 3.80
CA PHE A 99 17.52 11.71 3.42
C PHE A 99 18.08 11.39 2.03
N GLU A 100 18.90 10.36 1.94
CA GLU A 100 19.37 9.85 0.65
C GLU A 100 18.20 9.22 -0.14
N SER A 101 17.37 8.45 0.56
CA SER A 101 16.17 7.80 -0.02
C SER A 101 15.02 7.71 0.97
N VAL A 102 13.80 7.62 0.40
CA VAL A 102 12.56 7.33 1.11
C VAL A 102 11.89 6.12 0.45
N THR A 103 11.41 5.18 1.26
CA THR A 103 10.64 4.02 0.78
C THR A 103 9.16 4.22 1.05
N TYR A 104 8.38 4.46 0.00
CA TYR A 104 6.92 4.49 0.08
C TYR A 104 6.35 3.07 0.12
N VAL A 105 5.32 2.86 0.95
CA VAL A 105 4.65 1.57 1.12
C VAL A 105 3.13 1.76 1.15
N ASP A 106 2.41 0.98 0.35
CA ASP A 106 0.94 0.93 0.38
C ASP A 106 0.43 0.23 1.66
N CYS A 107 -0.76 0.64 2.12
CA CYS A 107 -1.36 0.14 3.35
C CYS A 107 -1.82 -1.34 3.28
N ASP A 108 -1.87 -1.92 2.10
CA ASP A 108 -2.26 -3.31 1.86
C ASP A 108 -1.06 -4.25 1.60
N MET A 109 0.10 -3.84 2.09
CA MET A 109 1.32 -4.63 2.07
C MET A 109 1.64 -5.18 3.47
N ILE A 110 2.12 -6.42 3.53
CA ILE A 110 2.54 -7.07 4.78
C ILE A 110 3.95 -7.62 4.64
N CYS A 111 4.80 -7.19 5.55
CA CYS A 111 6.16 -7.71 5.67
C CYS A 111 6.13 -9.10 6.31
N LEU A 112 6.66 -10.11 5.61
CA LEU A 112 6.74 -11.50 6.07
C LEU A 112 8.10 -11.84 6.65
N GLN A 113 9.14 -11.23 6.12
CA GLN A 113 10.53 -11.43 6.50
C GLN A 113 11.29 -10.12 6.47
N ASP A 114 12.45 -10.05 7.09
CA ASP A 114 13.27 -8.85 7.11
C ASP A 114 13.58 -8.33 5.70
N PRO A 115 13.10 -7.14 5.31
CA PRO A 115 13.35 -6.54 4.02
C PRO A 115 14.52 -5.55 4.05
N SER A 116 15.12 -5.31 5.22
CA SER A 116 16.00 -4.16 5.46
C SER A 116 17.21 -4.17 4.54
N PHE A 117 17.88 -5.32 4.43
CA PHE A 117 19.06 -5.45 3.58
C PHE A 117 18.73 -5.15 2.11
N GLU A 118 17.66 -5.76 1.58
CA GLU A 118 17.27 -5.58 0.18
C GLU A 118 16.83 -4.14 -0.12
N ILE A 119 16.11 -3.49 0.82
CA ILE A 119 15.71 -2.07 0.65
C ILE A 119 16.96 -1.18 0.62
N ILE A 120 17.89 -1.35 1.56
CA ILE A 120 19.13 -0.55 1.63
C ILE A 120 20.00 -0.77 0.40
N GLU A 121 20.18 -2.02 -0.04
CA GLU A 121 20.96 -2.34 -1.22
C GLU A 121 20.35 -1.71 -2.49
N ASN A 122 19.04 -1.86 -2.69
CA ASN A 122 18.36 -1.27 -3.84
C ASN A 122 18.33 0.27 -3.77
N SER A 123 18.29 0.87 -2.57
CA SER A 123 18.44 2.32 -2.41
C SER A 123 19.79 2.81 -2.90
N LYS A 124 20.88 2.13 -2.52
CA LYS A 124 22.24 2.46 -2.98
C LYS A 124 22.36 2.33 -4.51
N ASN A 125 21.91 1.20 -5.04
CA ASN A 125 21.93 0.97 -6.48
C ASN A 125 21.11 2.01 -7.26
N LEU A 126 19.97 2.47 -6.71
CA LEU A 126 19.17 3.54 -7.28
C LEU A 126 19.93 4.87 -7.30
N VAL A 127 20.58 5.25 -6.19
CA VAL A 127 21.35 6.50 -6.08
C VAL A 127 22.50 6.52 -7.11
N GLU A 128 23.15 5.39 -7.34
CA GLU A 128 24.23 5.25 -8.32
C GLU A 128 23.72 5.15 -9.77
N SER A 129 22.44 4.89 -9.99
CA SER A 129 21.82 4.77 -11.31
C SER A 129 21.37 6.13 -11.88
N GLU A 130 20.90 6.14 -13.12
CA GLU A 130 20.27 7.32 -13.74
C GLU A 130 18.80 7.53 -13.30
N TYR A 131 18.16 6.53 -12.67
CA TYR A 131 16.75 6.56 -12.32
C TYR A 131 16.47 7.34 -11.04
N VAL A 132 15.30 8.00 -10.99
CA VAL A 132 14.84 8.77 -9.82
C VAL A 132 14.09 7.89 -8.82
N LEU A 133 13.49 6.78 -9.27
CA LEU A 133 12.80 5.85 -8.39
C LEU A 133 12.98 4.41 -8.84
N ALA A 134 12.81 3.50 -7.86
CA ALA A 134 12.79 2.08 -8.08
C ALA A 134 11.40 1.51 -7.73
N ALA A 135 10.92 0.61 -8.58
CA ALA A 135 9.63 -0.07 -8.42
C ALA A 135 9.66 -1.46 -9.07
N ARG A 136 8.75 -2.34 -8.69
CA ARG A 136 8.55 -3.59 -9.39
C ARG A 136 7.74 -3.36 -10.66
N LYS A 137 8.14 -4.04 -11.76
CA LYS A 137 7.36 -4.08 -13.00
C LYS A 137 6.03 -4.81 -12.78
N GLU A 138 4.93 -4.24 -13.28
CA GLU A 138 3.60 -4.87 -13.31
C GLU A 138 3.55 -5.98 -14.36
N LYS A 139 2.74 -7.02 -14.09
CA LYS A 139 2.53 -8.15 -14.99
C LYS A 139 1.10 -8.12 -15.52
N PHE A 140 0.89 -7.37 -16.59
CA PHE A 140 -0.39 -7.36 -17.29
C PHE A 140 -0.43 -8.41 -18.41
N GLU A 141 -1.63 -8.89 -18.71
CA GLU A 141 -1.88 -9.61 -19.96
C GLU A 141 -1.64 -8.69 -21.17
N THR A 142 -1.20 -9.27 -22.30
CA THR A 142 -0.82 -8.49 -23.50
C THR A 142 -1.90 -7.50 -23.92
N ILE A 143 -3.17 -7.94 -23.98
CA ILE A 143 -4.31 -7.12 -24.40
C ILE A 143 -4.55 -5.95 -23.42
N GLU A 144 -4.36 -6.18 -22.14
CA GLU A 144 -4.49 -5.13 -21.11
C GLU A 144 -3.35 -4.11 -21.23
N MET A 145 -2.13 -4.57 -21.40
CA MET A 145 -0.97 -3.70 -21.60
C MET A 145 -1.08 -2.84 -22.85
N GLU A 146 -1.54 -3.38 -23.97
CA GLU A 146 -1.80 -2.62 -25.20
C GLU A 146 -2.83 -1.49 -24.99
N LYS A 147 -3.88 -1.76 -24.21
CA LYS A 147 -4.87 -0.72 -23.85
C LYS A 147 -4.25 0.38 -22.98
N ILE A 148 -3.43 0.03 -22.01
CA ILE A 148 -2.74 0.98 -21.13
C ILE A 148 -1.79 1.87 -21.96
N ILE A 149 -0.95 1.25 -22.81
CA ILE A 149 -0.03 1.96 -23.71
C ILE A 149 -0.79 2.99 -24.54
N LYS A 150 -1.88 2.57 -25.19
CA LYS A 150 -2.70 3.45 -26.00
C LYS A 150 -3.36 4.55 -25.18
N ASN A 151 -3.90 4.22 -24.03
CA ASN A 151 -4.65 5.15 -23.19
C ASN A 151 -3.77 6.26 -22.62
N LEU A 152 -2.56 5.91 -22.17
CA LEU A 152 -1.61 6.83 -21.57
C LEU A 152 -0.56 7.37 -22.56
N ASN A 153 -0.62 6.94 -23.82
CA ASN A 153 0.33 7.28 -24.88
C ASN A 153 1.78 6.96 -24.48
N LEU A 154 2.01 5.71 -24.00
CA LEU A 154 3.34 5.25 -23.60
C LEU A 154 4.15 4.79 -24.83
N SER A 155 5.46 4.98 -24.79
CA SER A 155 6.41 4.39 -25.73
C SER A 155 6.92 3.04 -25.27
N SER A 156 6.92 2.80 -23.95
CA SER A 156 7.41 1.58 -23.30
C SER A 156 6.29 0.66 -22.87
N SER A 157 6.53 -0.65 -22.93
CA SER A 157 5.71 -1.68 -22.27
C SER A 157 6.15 -1.97 -20.82
N LYS A 158 7.15 -1.25 -20.31
CA LYS A 158 7.62 -1.38 -18.94
C LYS A 158 6.80 -0.46 -18.05
N TYR A 159 5.77 -1.03 -17.42
CA TYR A 159 4.84 -0.32 -16.54
C TYR A 159 5.09 -0.77 -15.10
N MET A 160 5.25 0.18 -14.17
CA MET A 160 5.55 -0.13 -12.78
C MET A 160 4.31 -0.21 -11.91
N ASN A 161 4.39 -1.03 -10.86
CA ASN A 161 3.46 -1.00 -9.73
C ASN A 161 3.93 0.01 -8.69
N ALA A 162 3.05 0.90 -8.28
CA ALA A 162 3.37 1.97 -7.33
C ALA A 162 3.14 1.60 -5.84
N GLY A 163 2.88 0.34 -5.51
CA GLY A 163 2.62 -0.08 -4.12
C GLY A 163 3.84 -0.02 -3.22
N LEU A 164 5.04 -0.27 -3.76
CA LEU A 164 6.31 -0.03 -3.09
C LEU A 164 7.24 0.73 -4.03
N LEU A 165 7.70 1.90 -3.57
CA LEU A 165 8.62 2.76 -4.30
C LEU A 165 9.82 3.08 -3.41
N ILE A 166 11.04 2.88 -3.92
CA ILE A 166 12.22 3.49 -3.33
C ILE A 166 12.51 4.74 -4.17
N ILE A 167 12.63 5.88 -3.52
CA ILE A 167 12.73 7.21 -4.16
C ILE A 167 14.08 7.83 -3.78
N ASP A 168 14.87 8.21 -4.77
CA ASP A 168 16.05 9.05 -4.59
C ASP A 168 15.59 10.49 -4.35
N VAL A 169 15.80 10.97 -3.13
CA VAL A 169 15.32 12.28 -2.69
C VAL A 169 16.01 13.42 -3.45
N ASN A 170 17.32 13.31 -3.64
CA ASN A 170 18.11 14.35 -4.29
C ASN A 170 17.70 14.52 -5.75
N LYS A 171 17.54 13.42 -6.50
CA LYS A 171 17.07 13.46 -7.88
C LYS A 171 15.65 14.00 -7.97
N TRP A 172 14.75 13.56 -7.06
CA TRP A 172 13.38 14.06 -7.01
C TRP A 172 13.30 15.58 -6.87
N ILE A 173 14.09 16.15 -5.94
CA ILE A 173 14.13 17.59 -5.67
C ILE A 173 14.78 18.33 -6.85
N ASN A 174 15.96 17.89 -7.29
CA ASN A 174 16.73 18.54 -8.35
C ASN A 174 15.99 18.58 -9.68
N GLU A 175 15.21 17.55 -9.96
CA GLU A 175 14.37 17.48 -11.17
C GLU A 175 13.02 18.20 -11.03
N ASN A 176 12.68 18.70 -9.85
CA ASN A 176 11.38 19.28 -9.53
C ASN A 176 10.23 18.32 -9.89
N LEU A 177 10.38 17.05 -9.49
CA LEU A 177 9.51 15.97 -9.95
C LEU A 177 8.06 16.12 -9.49
N THR A 178 7.82 16.64 -8.29
CA THR A 178 6.48 16.96 -7.79
C THR A 178 5.69 17.82 -8.78
N GLN A 179 6.29 18.92 -9.27
CA GLN A 179 5.62 19.78 -10.23
C GLN A 179 5.36 19.06 -11.57
N LYS A 180 6.35 18.34 -12.08
CA LYS A 180 6.23 17.61 -13.35
C LYS A 180 5.16 16.51 -13.30
N LEU A 181 5.06 15.80 -12.17
CA LEU A 181 4.00 14.79 -11.96
C LEU A 181 2.62 15.44 -11.83
N CYS A 182 2.50 16.61 -11.18
CA CYS A 182 1.25 17.36 -11.14
C CYS A 182 0.82 17.85 -12.54
N GLU A 183 1.75 18.35 -13.34
CA GLU A 183 1.49 18.73 -14.73
C GLU A 183 1.05 17.51 -15.57
N LYS A 184 1.71 16.36 -15.39
CA LYS A 184 1.33 15.12 -16.05
C LYS A 184 -0.06 14.65 -15.61
N LEU A 185 -0.38 14.71 -14.31
CA LEU A 185 -1.70 14.39 -13.77
C LEU A 185 -2.81 15.17 -14.48
N LEU A 186 -2.64 16.49 -14.64
CA LEU A 186 -3.61 17.34 -15.34
C LEU A 186 -3.74 16.97 -16.83
N GLN A 187 -2.64 16.58 -17.49
CA GLN A 187 -2.66 16.17 -18.90
C GLN A 187 -3.44 14.87 -19.13
N ILE A 188 -3.40 13.92 -18.19
CA ILE A 188 -3.99 12.60 -18.34
C ILE A 188 -5.23 12.38 -17.47
N GLU A 189 -5.77 13.39 -16.80
CA GLU A 189 -6.86 13.25 -15.80
C GLU A 189 -8.06 12.44 -16.28
N ASN A 190 -8.41 12.56 -17.56
CA ASN A 190 -9.52 11.83 -18.19
C ASN A 190 -9.16 10.39 -18.60
N ASN A 191 -7.89 10.02 -18.53
CA ASN A 191 -7.36 8.74 -18.98
C ASN A 191 -6.93 7.83 -17.80
N ILE A 192 -7.04 8.32 -16.56
CA ILE A 192 -6.60 7.62 -15.37
C ILE A 192 -7.51 6.42 -15.08
N VAL A 193 -6.89 5.25 -14.95
CA VAL A 193 -7.51 3.98 -14.57
C VAL A 193 -6.93 3.47 -13.24
N TYR A 194 -5.61 3.58 -13.08
CA TYR A 194 -4.86 3.10 -11.91
C TYR A 194 -4.31 4.25 -11.04
N TRP A 195 -5.11 5.32 -10.86
CA TRP A 195 -4.82 6.44 -9.98
C TRP A 195 -3.46 7.09 -10.28
N ASP A 196 -2.69 7.40 -9.24
CA ASP A 196 -1.37 8.00 -9.39
C ASP A 196 -0.32 7.03 -9.96
N GLN A 197 -0.56 5.72 -9.96
CA GLN A 197 0.28 4.76 -10.68
C GLN A 197 0.33 5.08 -12.17
N ASP A 198 -0.79 5.49 -12.78
CA ASP A 198 -0.83 5.96 -14.17
C ASP A 198 -0.03 7.25 -14.36
N VAL A 199 -0.04 8.15 -13.37
CA VAL A 199 0.71 9.41 -13.45
C VAL A 199 2.21 9.15 -13.49
N PHE A 200 2.71 8.29 -12.60
CA PHE A 200 4.11 7.87 -12.60
C PHE A 200 4.51 7.22 -13.93
N ASN A 201 3.71 6.27 -14.40
CA ASN A 201 4.02 5.56 -15.63
C ASN A 201 3.92 6.45 -16.88
N ALA A 202 2.94 7.36 -16.93
CA ALA A 202 2.82 8.30 -18.03
C ALA A 202 3.96 9.34 -18.06
N TYR A 203 4.55 9.66 -16.91
CA TYR A 203 5.68 10.57 -16.84
C TYR A 203 7.01 9.88 -17.15
N LEU A 204 7.25 8.73 -16.51
CA LEU A 204 8.53 8.02 -16.58
C LEU A 204 8.68 7.15 -17.84
N ASP A 205 7.57 6.68 -18.40
CA ASP A 205 7.51 5.87 -19.63
C ASP A 205 8.53 4.70 -19.63
N GLY A 206 8.58 3.97 -18.53
CA GLY A 206 9.48 2.83 -18.34
C GLY A 206 10.85 3.16 -17.76
N ALA A 207 11.17 4.45 -17.51
CA ALA A 207 12.43 4.89 -16.94
C ALA A 207 12.42 4.76 -15.40
N PHE A 208 12.50 3.54 -14.88
CA PHE A 208 12.64 3.27 -13.46
C PHE A 208 13.58 2.06 -13.21
N TYR A 209 14.22 2.04 -12.06
CA TYR A 209 15.02 0.91 -11.58
C TYR A 209 14.09 -0.24 -11.15
N GLU A 210 14.34 -1.46 -11.63
CA GLU A 210 13.45 -2.58 -11.36
C GLU A 210 13.80 -3.28 -10.04
N LEU A 211 12.86 -3.28 -9.10
CA LEU A 211 12.98 -3.97 -7.83
C LEU A 211 12.74 -5.49 -7.96
N PRO A 212 13.39 -6.30 -7.12
CA PRO A 212 13.16 -7.73 -7.06
C PRO A 212 11.72 -8.04 -6.62
N GLU A 213 11.18 -9.16 -7.12
CA GLU A 213 9.83 -9.63 -6.81
C GLU A 213 9.61 -9.86 -5.30
N SER A 214 10.64 -10.18 -4.56
CA SER A 214 10.61 -10.40 -3.11
C SER A 214 10.10 -9.20 -2.31
N LEU A 215 10.38 -7.97 -2.77
CA LEU A 215 9.98 -6.73 -2.10
C LEU A 215 8.56 -6.25 -2.42
N ASN A 216 7.94 -6.75 -3.48
CA ASN A 216 6.55 -6.40 -3.83
C ASN A 216 5.87 -7.58 -4.51
N TYR A 217 5.66 -8.67 -3.74
CA TYR A 217 5.08 -9.90 -4.27
C TYR A 217 3.56 -9.77 -4.37
N TYR A 218 3.04 -9.82 -5.60
CA TYR A 218 1.60 -9.73 -5.85
C TYR A 218 0.87 -10.97 -5.34
N THR A 219 0.02 -10.74 -4.35
CA THR A 219 -0.76 -11.78 -3.73
C THR A 219 -2.24 -11.56 -4.05
N ASN A 220 -2.73 -12.26 -5.07
CA ASN A 220 -4.16 -12.36 -5.26
C ASN A 220 -4.76 -13.40 -4.29
N LEU A 221 -6.01 -13.21 -3.91
CA LEU A 221 -6.74 -14.13 -3.05
C LEU A 221 -7.65 -15.07 -3.87
N GLU A 222 -7.16 -15.53 -5.03
CA GLU A 222 -7.88 -16.45 -5.92
C GLU A 222 -7.56 -17.91 -5.60
N ASP A 223 -6.33 -18.19 -5.20
CA ASP A 223 -5.86 -19.53 -4.80
C ASP A 223 -5.43 -19.54 -3.32
N ASN A 224 -5.17 -20.73 -2.78
CA ASN A 224 -4.69 -20.96 -1.42
C ASN A 224 -3.23 -21.44 -1.36
N LEU A 225 -2.43 -21.18 -2.39
CA LEU A 225 -1.02 -21.52 -2.40
C LEU A 225 -0.26 -20.73 -1.34
N ILE A 226 0.74 -21.37 -0.73
CA ILE A 226 1.60 -20.69 0.25
C ILE A 226 2.60 -19.83 -0.51
N VAL A 227 2.85 -18.62 0.01
CA VAL A 227 3.89 -17.74 -0.51
C VAL A 227 5.26 -18.33 -0.23
N SER A 228 6.19 -18.23 -1.19
CA SER A 228 7.58 -18.71 -1.03
C SER A 228 8.26 -18.04 0.17
N LYS A 229 9.18 -18.78 0.82
CA LYS A 229 9.98 -18.25 1.92
C LYS A 229 10.96 -17.14 1.51
N GLU A 230 11.20 -16.96 0.23
CA GLU A 230 12.07 -15.90 -0.30
C GLU A 230 11.36 -14.55 -0.35
N VAL A 231 10.03 -14.54 -0.31
CA VAL A 231 9.22 -13.33 -0.35
C VAL A 231 9.37 -12.56 0.96
N LYS A 232 9.78 -11.30 0.86
CA LYS A 232 9.91 -10.39 2.00
C LYS A 232 8.60 -9.66 2.28
N ILE A 233 7.95 -9.15 1.24
CA ILE A 233 6.75 -8.33 1.34
C ILE A 233 5.69 -8.85 0.38
N VAL A 234 4.50 -9.15 0.92
CA VAL A 234 3.32 -9.45 0.10
C VAL A 234 2.48 -8.20 -0.09
N HIS A 235 1.97 -8.01 -1.30
CA HIS A 235 1.06 -6.95 -1.66
C HIS A 235 -0.29 -7.57 -2.05
N TYR A 236 -1.35 -7.27 -1.30
CA TYR A 236 -2.70 -7.74 -1.58
C TYR A 236 -3.36 -6.87 -2.65
N TYR A 237 -3.00 -7.08 -3.91
CA TYR A 237 -3.56 -6.30 -5.00
C TYR A 237 -4.98 -6.75 -5.40
N GLY A 238 -5.70 -5.90 -6.15
CA GLY A 238 -7.04 -6.19 -6.62
C GLY A 238 -8.15 -6.02 -5.58
N ASN A 239 -9.36 -6.44 -5.90
CA ASN A 239 -10.58 -6.15 -5.13
C ASN A 239 -10.84 -7.09 -3.95
N LYS A 240 -10.16 -8.24 -3.88
CA LYS A 240 -10.27 -9.17 -2.76
C LYS A 240 -9.17 -8.85 -1.76
N LYS A 241 -9.53 -8.25 -0.64
CA LYS A 241 -8.58 -7.90 0.43
C LYS A 241 -8.80 -8.80 1.64
N PRO A 242 -7.76 -9.02 2.49
CA PRO A 242 -7.86 -9.87 3.68
C PRO A 242 -8.96 -9.48 4.65
N TRP A 243 -9.33 -8.21 4.68
CA TRP A 243 -10.39 -7.64 5.54
C TRP A 243 -11.77 -7.58 4.87
N THR A 244 -11.93 -8.07 3.65
CA THR A 244 -13.24 -8.13 2.98
C THR A 244 -13.87 -9.51 3.15
N THR A 245 -15.20 -9.60 3.11
CA THR A 245 -15.92 -10.89 3.16
C THR A 245 -15.58 -11.83 2.02
N LYS A 246 -15.00 -11.32 0.92
CA LYS A 246 -14.53 -12.14 -0.20
C LYS A 246 -13.14 -12.75 0.04
N GLY A 247 -12.26 -12.01 0.72
CA GLY A 247 -10.87 -12.42 0.92
C GLY A 247 -10.58 -13.10 2.25
N ILE A 248 -11.40 -12.85 3.29
CA ILE A 248 -11.14 -13.25 4.67
C ILE A 248 -10.87 -14.76 4.86
N PHE A 249 -11.47 -15.61 4.03
CA PHE A 249 -11.33 -17.07 4.10
C PHE A 249 -10.14 -17.63 3.29
N ASN A 250 -9.36 -16.78 2.64
CA ASN A 250 -8.20 -17.24 1.90
C ASN A 250 -7.02 -17.50 2.84
N LYS A 251 -6.26 -18.55 2.58
CA LYS A 251 -5.09 -18.92 3.38
C LYS A 251 -4.03 -17.82 3.44
N LYS A 252 -3.81 -17.10 2.34
CA LYS A 252 -2.86 -15.98 2.28
C LYS A 252 -3.31 -14.78 3.13
N SER A 253 -4.61 -14.66 3.44
CA SER A 253 -5.14 -13.61 4.32
C SER A 253 -4.69 -13.79 5.77
N THR A 254 -4.23 -14.99 6.15
CA THR A 254 -3.72 -15.24 7.51
C THR A 254 -2.50 -14.39 7.85
N TYR A 255 -1.66 -14.04 6.87
CA TYR A 255 -0.52 -13.16 7.11
C TYR A 255 -0.96 -11.79 7.66
N TYR A 256 -1.95 -11.19 7.04
CA TYR A 256 -2.54 -9.93 7.52
C TYR A 256 -3.29 -10.11 8.84
N GLN A 257 -4.07 -11.19 8.96
CA GLN A 257 -4.87 -11.47 10.16
C GLN A 257 -4.00 -11.68 11.39
N ASP A 258 -2.85 -12.33 11.25
CA ASP A 258 -1.90 -12.55 12.34
C ASP A 258 -1.33 -11.22 12.82
N MET A 259 -0.81 -10.40 11.92
CA MET A 259 -0.28 -9.07 12.26
C MET A 259 -1.31 -8.17 12.93
N PHE A 260 -2.54 -8.16 12.40
CA PHE A 260 -3.64 -7.39 13.00
C PHE A 260 -3.93 -7.82 14.44
N ARG A 261 -3.90 -9.13 14.72
CA ARG A 261 -4.16 -9.65 16.08
C ARG A 261 -2.99 -9.42 17.03
N GLU A 262 -1.77 -9.55 16.57
CA GLU A 262 -0.57 -9.26 17.33
C GLU A 262 -0.50 -7.78 17.72
N LEU A 263 -0.95 -6.91 16.83
CA LEU A 263 -1.07 -5.47 17.09
C LEU A 263 -2.11 -5.14 18.17
N GLY A 264 -3.09 -6.02 18.42
CA GLY A 264 -4.03 -5.89 19.55
C GLY A 264 -5.14 -4.85 19.35
N LEU A 265 -5.56 -4.58 18.12
CA LEU A 265 -6.60 -3.59 17.78
C LEU A 265 -8.04 -4.00 18.15
N GLY A 266 -8.21 -5.12 18.85
CA GLY A 266 -9.53 -5.63 19.25
C GLY A 266 -10.19 -6.46 18.15
N ASN A 267 -11.46 -6.16 17.84
CA ASN A 267 -12.23 -6.92 16.87
C ASN A 267 -11.66 -6.72 15.45
N TYR A 268 -11.57 -7.83 14.70
CA TYR A 268 -11.07 -7.78 13.33
C TYR A 268 -11.99 -6.95 12.44
N HIS A 269 -11.42 -6.01 11.69
CA HIS A 269 -12.19 -5.07 10.87
C HIS A 269 -12.64 -5.69 9.55
N ILE A 270 -13.82 -6.27 9.52
CA ILE A 270 -14.41 -6.80 8.30
C ILE A 270 -15.18 -5.69 7.58
N THR A 271 -14.82 -5.43 6.32
CA THR A 271 -15.48 -4.42 5.48
C THR A 271 -16.44 -5.07 4.49
N HIS A 272 -17.50 -4.33 4.11
CA HIS A 272 -18.46 -4.79 3.12
C HIS A 272 -19.10 -3.62 2.35
N LYS A 273 -19.32 -3.81 1.04
CA LYS A 273 -20.01 -2.83 0.21
C LYS A 273 -21.55 -2.96 0.33
N ARG A 274 -22.07 -4.19 0.41
CA ARG A 274 -23.50 -4.50 0.56
C ARG A 274 -23.69 -5.65 1.55
N ARG A 275 -24.49 -5.45 2.58
CA ARG A 275 -24.75 -6.46 3.62
C ARG A 275 -25.19 -7.80 3.04
N ARG A 276 -26.13 -7.79 2.09
CA ARG A 276 -26.66 -9.01 1.46
C ARG A 276 -25.55 -9.83 0.78
N ASP A 277 -24.67 -9.18 0.04
CA ASP A 277 -23.58 -9.87 -0.65
C ASP A 277 -22.55 -10.41 0.35
N SER A 278 -22.30 -9.68 1.43
CA SER A 278 -21.41 -10.11 2.50
C SER A 278 -21.91 -11.36 3.21
N VAL A 279 -23.18 -11.40 3.56
CA VAL A 279 -23.81 -12.60 4.15
C VAL A 279 -23.69 -13.78 3.20
N ARG A 280 -23.99 -13.59 1.90
CA ARG A 280 -23.84 -14.65 0.89
C ARG A 280 -22.41 -15.17 0.79
N HIS A 281 -21.42 -14.28 0.76
CA HIS A 281 -20.00 -14.68 0.70
C HIS A 281 -19.57 -15.41 1.97
N PHE A 282 -20.00 -14.93 3.13
CA PHE A 282 -19.68 -15.57 4.40
C PHE A 282 -20.26 -16.99 4.48
N ILE A 283 -21.55 -17.14 4.17
CA ILE A 283 -22.22 -18.44 4.13
C ILE A 283 -21.52 -19.39 3.14
N ARG A 284 -21.19 -18.91 1.93
CA ARG A 284 -20.45 -19.71 0.94
C ARG A 284 -19.08 -20.14 1.46
N GLY A 285 -18.36 -19.27 2.17
CA GLY A 285 -17.07 -19.59 2.79
C GLY A 285 -17.17 -20.71 3.82
N ILE A 286 -18.27 -20.74 4.60
CA ILE A 286 -18.55 -21.82 5.57
C ILE A 286 -18.86 -23.12 4.83
N PHE A 287 -19.76 -23.11 3.85
CA PHE A 287 -20.14 -24.31 3.09
C PHE A 287 -18.99 -24.92 2.30
N ASN A 288 -18.05 -24.10 1.82
CA ASN A 288 -16.84 -24.57 1.13
C ASN A 288 -15.74 -25.01 2.10
N LEU A 289 -16.02 -25.12 3.39
CA LEU A 289 -15.06 -25.47 4.46
C LEU A 289 -13.86 -24.51 4.56
N ASN A 290 -13.93 -23.35 3.94
CA ASN A 290 -12.82 -22.38 4.01
C ASN A 290 -12.63 -21.78 5.43
N ILE A 291 -13.59 -22.03 6.33
CA ILE A 291 -13.47 -21.67 7.75
C ILE A 291 -12.26 -22.32 8.43
N ILE A 292 -11.73 -23.42 7.89
CA ILE A 292 -10.52 -24.08 8.40
C ILE A 292 -9.27 -23.21 8.31
N TYR A 293 -9.26 -22.23 7.41
CA TYR A 293 -8.15 -21.28 7.28
C TYR A 293 -8.19 -20.17 8.35
N LEU A 294 -9.31 -20.05 9.07
CA LEU A 294 -9.41 -19.08 10.16
C LEU A 294 -8.81 -19.66 11.44
N LYS A 295 -7.80 -19.00 12.00
CA LYS A 295 -7.19 -19.42 13.27
C LYS A 295 -8.16 -19.34 14.46
N LYS A 296 -9.15 -18.42 14.43
CA LYS A 296 -10.14 -18.20 15.48
C LYS A 296 -11.54 -18.08 14.87
N PRO A 297 -12.16 -19.16 14.39
CA PRO A 297 -13.40 -19.10 13.61
C PRO A 297 -14.57 -18.50 14.38
N VAL A 298 -14.68 -18.77 15.70
CA VAL A 298 -15.75 -18.20 16.55
C VAL A 298 -15.60 -16.68 16.68
N SER A 299 -14.37 -16.20 16.92
CA SER A 299 -14.10 -14.77 16.97
C SER A 299 -14.46 -14.08 15.66
N PHE A 300 -14.10 -14.69 14.52
CA PHE A 300 -14.49 -14.15 13.21
C PHE A 300 -15.99 -14.11 12.98
N LEU A 301 -16.75 -15.08 13.50
CA LEU A 301 -18.22 -15.04 13.44
C LEU A 301 -18.74 -13.81 14.18
N ILE A 302 -18.23 -13.55 15.37
CA ILE A 302 -18.60 -12.37 16.17
C ILE A 302 -18.22 -11.09 15.41
N ASP A 303 -16.99 -11.00 14.92
CA ASP A 303 -16.49 -9.83 14.14
C ASP A 303 -17.35 -9.59 12.89
N PHE A 304 -17.77 -10.66 12.23
CA PHE A 304 -18.67 -10.56 11.07
C PHE A 304 -20.05 -10.01 11.44
N LEU A 305 -20.67 -10.51 12.53
CA LEU A 305 -21.94 -10.00 13.02
C LEU A 305 -21.84 -8.52 13.42
N ILE A 306 -20.77 -8.13 14.09
CA ILE A 306 -20.47 -6.74 14.42
C ILE A 306 -20.35 -5.90 13.15
N SER A 307 -19.67 -6.42 12.11
CA SER A 307 -19.51 -5.70 10.83
C SER A 307 -20.84 -5.41 10.16
N LEU A 308 -21.80 -6.32 10.25
CA LEU A 308 -23.15 -6.15 9.67
C LEU A 308 -23.97 -5.05 10.36
N SER A 309 -23.67 -4.74 11.64
CA SER A 309 -24.33 -3.64 12.36
C SER A 309 -23.80 -2.26 11.93
N LYS A 310 -22.58 -2.19 11.40
CA LYS A 310 -21.97 -0.95 10.91
C LYS A 310 -22.55 -0.54 9.54
N LYS A 311 -22.40 0.75 9.21
CA LYS A 311 -22.73 1.21 7.85
C LYS A 311 -21.82 0.51 6.83
N PRO A 312 -22.32 0.15 5.64
CA PRO A 312 -21.46 -0.34 4.56
C PRO A 312 -20.33 0.67 4.30
N ASN A 313 -19.11 0.18 4.23
CA ASN A 313 -17.99 1.00 3.77
C ASN A 313 -18.10 1.08 2.25
N ILE A 314 -18.65 2.18 1.76
CA ILE A 314 -18.55 2.57 0.35
C ILE A 314 -17.17 3.20 0.20
N ILE A 315 -16.17 2.34 0.01
CA ILE A 315 -14.85 2.72 -0.46
C ILE A 315 -14.78 2.28 -1.90
#